data_c143f8ad5f5221f9fc30d5ff7ed79450
#
_entry.id   c143f8ad5f5221f9fc30d5ff7ed79450
#
_cell.length_a   1.000
_cell.length_b   1.000
_cell.length_c   1.000
_cell.angle_alpha   90.00
_cell.angle_beta   90.00
_cell.angle_gamma   90.00
#
_symmetry.space_group_name_H-M   'P 1'
#
loop_
_entity.id
_entity.type
_entity.pdbx_description
1 polymer ?
#
loop_
_entity_poly.entity_id
_entity_poly.type
_entity_poly.pdbx_seq_one_letter_code
_entity_poly.pdbx_strand_id
1 'polypeptide(L)'
;MLCVMLVGGIDISIMSTLALSGMSIGMLLKYGQITSTILAFVIALAIGLACGFLVGLVISRASVPPIIATMGFMYVFRALGYLVSNNGEWAGAAALGSFKNFATSSVLGINAVVWVIILCYVVFFFFMKWTRTGRKIYAVGSNPSAAEVSGINVKNIKLMVYMIMGVLAGLGGALQVSVYASAMPDMQQGGEMDVIAACVIGGVSMSGGRGTVLGALLGSLILATIAKALPLVGIGALWQNTIKGVLILVVVMVNVILQRIADRNALKGREM
;
A
#
# COMPACT_ATOMS: atom_id res chain seq x y z
N MET A 1 2.44 -0.91 -2.53
CA MET A 1 3.78 -1.13 -1.94
C MET A 1 4.79 -1.75 -2.92
N LEU A 2 4.41 -2.78 -3.70
CA LEU A 2 5.31 -3.44 -4.66
C LEU A 2 6.15 -2.45 -5.50
N CYS A 3 5.53 -1.48 -6.17
CA CYS A 3 6.27 -0.53 -7.03
C CYS A 3 7.25 0.35 -6.26
N VAL A 4 6.89 0.75 -5.04
CA VAL A 4 7.77 1.56 -4.17
C VAL A 4 8.99 0.75 -3.78
N MET A 5 8.82 -0.51 -3.39
CA MET A 5 9.93 -1.40 -3.06
C MET A 5 10.77 -1.73 -4.30
N LEU A 6 10.16 -1.91 -5.46
CA LEU A 6 10.90 -2.15 -6.71
C LEU A 6 11.86 -1.01 -7.08
N VAL A 7 11.56 0.25 -6.76
CA VAL A 7 12.50 1.37 -6.97
C VAL A 7 13.44 1.61 -5.78
N GLY A 8 13.52 0.66 -4.83
CA GLY A 8 14.37 0.75 -3.64
C GLY A 8 13.84 1.72 -2.58
N GLY A 9 12.54 2.01 -2.57
CA GLY A 9 11.87 2.84 -1.57
C GLY A 9 11.05 2.03 -0.58
N ILE A 10 10.66 2.67 0.52
CA ILE A 10 9.68 2.17 1.49
C ILE A 10 8.72 3.33 1.79
N ASP A 11 7.42 3.03 1.83
CA ASP A 11 6.40 4.03 2.18
C ASP A 11 5.68 3.62 3.48
N ILE A 12 6.04 4.30 4.55
CA ILE A 12 5.42 4.10 5.88
C ILE A 12 4.15 4.96 6.00
N SER A 13 3.96 5.98 5.15
CA SER A 13 2.78 6.85 5.19
C SER A 13 1.50 6.23 4.59
N ILE A 14 1.59 5.04 4.00
CA ILE A 14 0.49 4.38 3.29
C ILE A 14 -0.78 4.26 4.14
N MET A 15 -0.66 3.84 5.41
CA MET A 15 -1.83 3.65 6.27
C MET A 15 -2.41 4.96 6.79
N SER A 16 -1.59 5.99 6.99
CA SER A 16 -2.08 7.32 7.31
C SER A 16 -2.77 7.99 6.11
N THR A 17 -2.27 7.77 4.89
CA THR A 17 -2.95 8.18 3.64
C THR A 17 -4.30 7.48 3.48
N LEU A 18 -4.34 6.17 3.73
CA LEU A 18 -5.57 5.37 3.74
C LEU A 18 -6.57 5.93 4.76
N ALA A 19 -6.13 6.18 5.99
CA ALA A 19 -6.97 6.70 7.06
C ALA A 19 -7.47 8.12 6.76
N LEU A 20 -6.60 9.01 6.26
CA LEU A 20 -6.99 10.38 5.88
C LEU A 20 -8.05 10.36 4.77
N SER A 21 -7.85 9.57 3.70
CA SER A 21 -8.82 9.48 2.61
C SER A 21 -10.15 8.89 3.07
N GLY A 22 -10.12 7.79 3.84
CA GLY A 22 -11.29 7.16 4.41
C GLY A 22 -12.04 8.08 5.38
N MET A 23 -11.32 8.78 6.27
CA MET A 23 -11.90 9.72 7.20
C MET A 23 -12.56 10.92 6.49
N SER A 24 -11.89 11.46 5.48
CA SER A 24 -12.42 12.59 4.70
C SER A 24 -13.74 12.24 4.03
N ILE A 25 -13.84 11.09 3.36
CA ILE A 25 -15.12 10.67 2.75
C ILE A 25 -16.18 10.34 3.82
N GLY A 26 -15.77 9.74 4.94
CA GLY A 26 -16.68 9.45 6.05
C GLY A 26 -17.33 10.70 6.62
N MET A 27 -16.57 11.77 6.82
CA MET A 27 -17.11 13.05 7.31
C MET A 27 -17.96 13.77 6.26
N LEU A 28 -17.57 13.76 4.99
CA LEU A 28 -18.39 14.33 3.90
C LEU A 28 -19.75 13.62 3.78
N LEU A 29 -19.79 12.30 3.95
CA LEU A 29 -21.04 11.53 3.99
C LEU A 29 -21.85 11.86 5.24
N LYS A 30 -21.20 11.94 6.41
CA LYS A 30 -21.84 12.22 7.69
C LYS A 30 -22.56 13.56 7.73
N TYR A 31 -21.92 14.60 7.15
CA TYR A 31 -22.52 15.93 7.09
C TYR A 31 -23.42 16.14 5.87
N GLY A 32 -23.70 15.09 5.10
CA GLY A 32 -24.59 15.14 3.95
C GLY A 32 -24.07 15.98 2.77
N GLN A 33 -22.77 16.30 2.76
CA GLN A 33 -22.14 17.06 1.66
C GLN A 33 -22.02 16.24 0.39
N ILE A 34 -21.95 14.92 0.51
CA ILE A 34 -22.02 13.96 -0.59
C ILE A 34 -22.97 12.82 -0.23
N THR A 35 -23.67 12.29 -1.25
CA THR A 35 -24.55 11.12 -1.12
C THR A 35 -24.19 10.02 -2.12
N SER A 36 -23.45 10.38 -3.17
CA SER A 36 -23.07 9.46 -4.24
C SER A 36 -21.87 8.60 -3.84
N THR A 37 -22.04 7.29 -3.91
CA THR A 37 -20.96 6.31 -3.70
C THR A 37 -19.80 6.51 -4.68
N ILE A 38 -20.10 6.82 -5.95
CA ILE A 38 -19.06 7.06 -6.97
C ILE A 38 -18.24 8.29 -6.61
N LEU A 39 -18.89 9.38 -6.19
CA LEU A 39 -18.21 10.61 -5.82
C LEU A 39 -17.30 10.39 -4.59
N ALA A 40 -17.73 9.58 -3.62
CA ALA A 40 -16.91 9.22 -2.48
C ALA A 40 -15.61 8.50 -2.91
N PHE A 41 -15.70 7.53 -3.83
CA PHE A 41 -14.52 6.87 -4.39
C PHE A 41 -13.60 7.85 -5.14
N VAL A 42 -14.16 8.74 -5.97
CA VAL A 42 -13.36 9.75 -6.70
C VAL A 42 -12.61 10.67 -5.75
N ILE A 43 -13.27 11.14 -4.70
CA ILE A 43 -12.64 12.00 -3.67
C ILE A 43 -11.53 11.23 -2.94
N ALA A 44 -11.76 9.99 -2.54
CA ALA A 44 -10.74 9.18 -1.88
C ALA A 44 -9.50 8.96 -2.75
N LEU A 45 -9.69 8.67 -4.05
CA LEU A 45 -8.61 8.55 -5.02
C LEU A 45 -7.84 9.87 -5.21
N ALA A 46 -8.56 11.01 -5.27
CA ALA A 46 -7.96 12.33 -5.40
C ALA A 46 -7.11 12.72 -4.18
N ILE A 47 -7.61 12.45 -2.96
CA ILE A 47 -6.85 12.67 -1.71
C ILE A 47 -5.60 11.77 -1.69
N GLY A 48 -5.77 10.49 -2.01
CA GLY A 48 -4.65 9.56 -2.10
C GLY A 48 -3.60 10.01 -3.13
N LEU A 49 -4.04 10.46 -4.31
CA LEU A 49 -3.15 10.99 -5.35
C LEU A 49 -2.38 12.23 -4.85
N ALA A 50 -3.06 13.16 -4.18
CA ALA A 50 -2.44 14.36 -3.62
C ALA A 50 -1.38 14.00 -2.56
N CYS A 51 -1.70 13.09 -1.64
CA CYS A 51 -0.75 12.59 -0.64
C CYS A 51 0.46 11.92 -1.30
N GLY A 52 0.23 11.01 -2.24
CA GLY A 52 1.31 10.32 -2.96
C GLY A 52 2.16 11.28 -3.80
N PHE A 53 1.56 12.33 -4.38
CA PHE A 53 2.29 13.37 -5.09
C PHE A 53 3.21 14.15 -4.15
N LEU A 54 2.74 14.56 -2.97
CA LEU A 54 3.54 15.28 -1.98
C LEU A 54 4.73 14.44 -1.49
N VAL A 55 4.48 13.19 -1.11
CA VAL A 55 5.53 12.24 -0.70
C VAL A 55 6.53 12.04 -1.83
N GLY A 56 6.04 11.75 -3.03
CA GLY A 56 6.86 11.51 -4.20
C GLY A 56 7.68 12.74 -4.61
N LEU A 57 7.13 13.95 -4.48
CA LEU A 57 7.83 15.19 -4.77
C LEU A 57 9.05 15.37 -3.86
N VAL A 58 8.88 15.21 -2.55
CA VAL A 58 9.96 15.35 -1.57
C VAL A 58 11.05 14.30 -1.80
N ILE A 59 10.68 13.06 -2.04
CA ILE A 59 11.65 11.97 -2.27
C ILE A 59 12.37 12.14 -3.61
N SER A 60 11.64 12.48 -4.69
CA SER A 60 12.21 12.49 -6.04
C SER A 60 12.94 13.79 -6.37
N ARG A 61 12.53 14.94 -5.82
CA ARG A 61 13.09 16.26 -6.15
C ARG A 61 14.03 16.79 -5.08
N ALA A 62 13.64 16.66 -3.79
CA ALA A 62 14.47 17.09 -2.67
C ALA A 62 15.50 16.02 -2.24
N SER A 63 15.47 14.82 -2.87
CA SER A 63 16.40 13.71 -2.59
C SER A 63 16.43 13.28 -1.11
N VAL A 64 15.31 13.46 -0.40
CA VAL A 64 15.19 13.02 1.00
C VAL A 64 15.09 11.49 1.01
N PRO A 65 15.79 10.81 1.94
CA PRO A 65 15.67 9.35 2.09
C PRO A 65 14.20 8.92 2.27
N PRO A 66 13.73 7.89 1.53
CA PRO A 66 12.32 7.49 1.53
C PRO A 66 11.74 7.25 2.92
N ILE A 67 12.45 6.54 3.80
CA ILE A 67 11.99 6.21 5.15
C ILE A 67 11.75 7.50 5.96
N ILE A 68 12.67 8.46 5.91
CA ILE A 68 12.56 9.73 6.67
C ILE A 68 11.37 10.55 6.16
N ALA A 69 11.25 10.71 4.84
CA ALA A 69 10.17 11.47 4.23
C ALA A 69 8.80 10.84 4.56
N THR A 70 8.66 9.52 4.37
CA THR A 70 7.38 8.84 4.59
C THR A 70 6.99 8.75 6.07
N MET A 71 7.96 8.65 6.99
CA MET A 71 7.68 8.79 8.43
C MET A 71 7.16 10.20 8.76
N GLY A 72 7.79 11.25 8.26
CA GLY A 72 7.30 12.62 8.46
C GLY A 72 5.87 12.78 7.94
N PHE A 73 5.59 12.35 6.71
CA PHE A 73 4.26 12.41 6.12
C PHE A 73 3.24 11.50 6.84
N MET A 74 3.66 10.37 7.41
CA MET A 74 2.80 9.53 8.23
C MET A 74 2.18 10.33 9.39
N TYR A 75 2.99 11.09 10.12
CA TYR A 75 2.49 11.95 11.20
C TYR A 75 1.62 13.09 10.70
N VAL A 76 2.04 13.76 9.60
CA VAL A 76 1.27 14.86 8.99
C VAL A 76 -0.11 14.36 8.54
N PHE A 77 -0.19 13.28 7.77
CA PHE A 77 -1.46 12.77 7.28
C PHE A 77 -2.34 12.20 8.39
N ARG A 78 -1.73 11.61 9.42
CA ARG A 78 -2.46 11.16 10.60
C ARG A 78 -3.08 12.35 11.35
N ALA A 79 -2.32 13.41 11.58
CA ALA A 79 -2.81 14.63 12.21
C ALA A 79 -3.91 15.30 11.38
N LEU A 80 -3.76 15.37 10.06
CA LEU A 80 -4.83 15.87 9.16
C LEU A 80 -6.10 15.02 9.26
N GLY A 81 -5.98 13.70 9.41
CA GLY A 81 -7.13 12.81 9.67
C GLY A 81 -7.89 13.18 10.95
N TYR A 82 -7.18 13.48 12.03
CA TYR A 82 -7.79 13.97 13.26
C TYR A 82 -8.42 15.36 13.11
N LEU A 83 -7.78 16.28 12.39
CA LEU A 83 -8.35 17.61 12.11
C LEU A 83 -9.64 17.52 11.29
N VAL A 84 -9.65 16.72 10.23
CA VAL A 84 -10.84 16.49 9.40
C VAL A 84 -11.97 15.85 10.21
N SER A 85 -11.64 15.04 11.20
CA SER A 85 -12.60 14.38 12.09
C SER A 85 -13.05 15.22 13.28
N ASN A 86 -12.84 16.53 13.29
CA ASN A 86 -13.14 17.40 14.45
C ASN A 86 -12.54 16.85 15.75
N ASN A 87 -11.23 16.54 15.73
CA ASN A 87 -10.47 16.00 16.86
C ASN A 87 -10.89 14.60 17.33
N GLY A 88 -11.22 13.72 16.40
CA GLY A 88 -11.44 12.31 16.69
C GLY A 88 -12.89 11.86 16.60
N GLU A 89 -13.77 12.70 16.11
CA GLU A 89 -15.14 12.30 15.79
C GLU A 89 -15.15 11.21 14.73
N TRP A 90 -15.95 10.19 14.89
CA TRP A 90 -16.08 9.09 13.95
C TRP A 90 -17.38 9.15 13.14
N ALA A 91 -17.37 8.57 11.94
CA ALA A 91 -18.57 8.40 11.14
C ALA A 91 -18.98 6.93 11.15
N GLY A 92 -20.05 6.61 11.86
CA GLY A 92 -20.58 5.25 11.96
C GLY A 92 -21.53 4.89 10.83
N ALA A 93 -22.03 3.65 10.85
CA ALA A 93 -22.86 3.05 9.80
C ALA A 93 -24.10 3.87 9.43
N ALA A 94 -24.75 4.54 10.37
CA ALA A 94 -25.91 5.40 10.13
C ALA A 94 -25.54 6.62 9.28
N ALA A 95 -24.37 7.20 9.53
CA ALA A 95 -23.88 8.39 8.85
C ALA A 95 -23.39 8.12 7.42
N LEU A 96 -22.96 6.90 7.12
CA LEU A 96 -22.42 6.52 5.80
C LEU A 96 -23.52 6.25 4.75
N GLY A 97 -24.78 6.24 5.13
CA GLY A 97 -25.91 6.07 4.21
C GLY A 97 -25.78 4.83 3.31
N SER A 98 -25.96 5.02 2.00
CA SER A 98 -25.86 3.94 1.01
C SER A 98 -24.42 3.50 0.71
N PHE A 99 -23.41 4.26 1.10
CA PHE A 99 -22.00 3.94 0.84
C PHE A 99 -21.58 2.60 1.46
N LYS A 100 -22.04 2.31 2.68
CA LYS A 100 -21.81 1.02 3.35
C LYS A 100 -22.34 -0.19 2.57
N ASN A 101 -23.40 0.01 1.78
CA ASN A 101 -24.02 -1.08 1.03
C ASN A 101 -23.15 -1.56 -0.14
N PHE A 102 -22.13 -0.78 -0.54
CA PHE A 102 -21.17 -1.21 -1.55
C PHE A 102 -20.44 -2.50 -1.11
N ALA A 103 -20.04 -2.58 0.17
CA ALA A 103 -19.36 -3.76 0.68
C ALA A 103 -20.25 -5.00 0.85
N THR A 104 -21.56 -4.81 0.95
CA THR A 104 -22.54 -5.91 1.04
C THR A 104 -23.15 -6.27 -0.30
N SER A 105 -22.96 -5.42 -1.32
CA SER A 105 -23.45 -5.70 -2.67
C SER A 105 -22.69 -6.87 -3.30
N SER A 106 -23.42 -7.71 -4.04
CA SER A 106 -22.84 -8.84 -4.77
C SER A 106 -23.13 -8.73 -6.27
N VAL A 107 -22.12 -9.02 -7.06
CA VAL A 107 -22.21 -9.13 -8.52
C VAL A 107 -21.82 -10.54 -8.89
N LEU A 108 -22.68 -11.27 -9.58
CA LEU A 108 -22.49 -12.69 -9.93
C LEU A 108 -22.21 -13.59 -8.70
N GLY A 109 -22.83 -13.29 -7.54
CA GLY A 109 -22.64 -14.06 -6.30
C GLY A 109 -21.33 -13.77 -5.54
N ILE A 110 -20.47 -12.89 -6.06
CA ILE A 110 -19.20 -12.47 -5.43
C ILE A 110 -19.35 -11.02 -4.94
N ASN A 111 -18.81 -10.74 -3.76
CA ASN A 111 -18.84 -9.41 -3.16
C ASN A 111 -18.15 -8.36 -4.06
N ALA A 112 -18.74 -7.17 -4.21
CA ALA A 112 -18.23 -6.10 -5.06
C ALA A 112 -16.79 -5.68 -4.68
N VAL A 113 -16.43 -5.72 -3.39
CA VAL A 113 -15.05 -5.41 -2.93
C VAL A 113 -14.05 -6.40 -3.52
N VAL A 114 -14.39 -7.69 -3.59
CA VAL A 114 -13.52 -8.71 -4.18
C VAL A 114 -13.28 -8.44 -5.66
N TRP A 115 -14.32 -8.03 -6.40
CA TRP A 115 -14.18 -7.63 -7.80
C TRP A 115 -13.24 -6.44 -7.98
N VAL A 116 -13.33 -5.42 -7.12
CA VAL A 116 -12.40 -4.29 -7.17
C VAL A 116 -10.96 -4.74 -6.92
N ILE A 117 -10.74 -5.62 -5.95
CA ILE A 117 -9.41 -6.17 -5.65
C ILE A 117 -8.87 -6.98 -6.85
N ILE A 118 -9.68 -7.87 -7.43
CA ILE A 118 -9.30 -8.65 -8.61
C ILE A 118 -8.95 -7.71 -9.77
N LEU A 119 -9.78 -6.72 -10.03
CA LEU A 119 -9.54 -5.73 -11.09
C LEU A 119 -8.22 -4.99 -10.87
N CYS A 120 -7.97 -4.52 -9.64
CA CYS A 120 -6.70 -3.86 -9.31
C CYS A 120 -5.50 -4.77 -9.58
N TYR A 121 -5.54 -6.04 -9.15
CA TYR A 121 -4.44 -6.97 -9.39
C TYR A 121 -4.24 -7.29 -10.87
N VAL A 122 -5.32 -7.49 -11.62
CA VAL A 122 -5.27 -7.74 -13.07
C VAL A 122 -4.67 -6.53 -13.79
N VAL A 123 -5.18 -5.33 -13.54
CA VAL A 123 -4.66 -4.08 -14.14
C VAL A 123 -3.17 -3.91 -13.79
N PHE A 124 -2.81 -4.14 -12.54
CA PHE A 124 -1.43 -4.00 -12.06
C PHE A 124 -0.48 -5.05 -12.66
N PHE A 125 -0.97 -6.29 -12.83
CA PHE A 125 -0.22 -7.35 -13.51
C PHE A 125 0.12 -6.97 -14.95
N PHE A 126 -0.88 -6.51 -15.71
CA PHE A 126 -0.66 -6.06 -17.09
C PHE A 126 0.22 -4.81 -17.13
N PHE A 127 -0.01 -3.84 -16.25
CA PHE A 127 0.80 -2.63 -16.14
C PHE A 127 2.28 -2.95 -15.92
N MET A 128 2.60 -3.81 -14.96
CA MET A 128 3.99 -4.13 -14.64
C MET A 128 4.67 -4.98 -15.71
N LYS A 129 3.95 -5.93 -16.32
CA LYS A 129 4.53 -6.89 -17.25
C LYS A 129 4.68 -6.34 -18.69
N TRP A 130 3.67 -5.60 -19.18
CA TRP A 130 3.59 -5.24 -20.59
C TRP A 130 3.77 -3.75 -20.90
N THR A 131 3.71 -2.84 -19.91
CA THR A 131 3.91 -1.43 -20.22
C THR A 131 5.39 -1.03 -20.24
N ARG A 132 5.69 0.04 -21.00
CA ARG A 132 7.03 0.66 -21.00
C ARG A 132 7.37 1.19 -19.59
N THR A 133 6.39 1.68 -18.87
CA THR A 133 6.53 2.21 -17.53
C THR A 133 6.88 1.13 -16.51
N GLY A 134 6.21 -0.02 -16.54
CA GLY A 134 6.55 -1.16 -15.69
C GLY A 134 8.01 -1.58 -15.86
N ARG A 135 8.48 -1.69 -17.13
CA ARG A 135 9.89 -2.00 -17.40
C ARG A 135 10.86 -0.94 -16.86
N LYS A 136 10.51 0.37 -16.96
CA LYS A 136 11.32 1.45 -16.40
C LYS A 136 11.40 1.38 -14.87
N ILE A 137 10.33 0.96 -14.17
CA ILE A 137 10.33 0.76 -12.71
C ILE A 137 11.36 -0.30 -12.32
N TYR A 138 11.38 -1.46 -13.01
CA TYR A 138 12.38 -2.49 -12.77
C TYR A 138 13.81 -2.03 -13.09
N ALA A 139 14.00 -1.30 -14.18
CA ALA A 139 15.31 -0.78 -14.59
C ALA A 139 15.88 0.20 -13.55
N VAL A 140 15.04 1.16 -13.08
CA VAL A 140 15.42 2.12 -12.03
C VAL A 140 15.77 1.40 -10.72
N GLY A 141 15.03 0.35 -10.38
CA GLY A 141 15.28 -0.40 -9.16
C GLY A 141 16.52 -1.28 -9.22
N SER A 142 16.85 -1.81 -10.39
CA SER A 142 18.04 -2.66 -10.57
C SER A 142 19.34 -1.85 -10.53
N ASN A 143 19.39 -0.72 -11.22
CA ASN A 143 20.52 0.19 -11.21
C ASN A 143 20.08 1.60 -11.68
N PRO A 144 19.88 2.54 -10.73
CA PRO A 144 19.45 3.90 -11.06
C PRO A 144 20.41 4.63 -12.00
N SER A 145 21.73 4.49 -11.81
CA SER A 145 22.73 5.16 -12.63
C SER A 145 22.74 4.63 -14.07
N ALA A 146 22.66 3.31 -14.26
CA ALA A 146 22.55 2.71 -15.60
C ALA A 146 21.22 3.11 -16.28
N ALA A 147 20.14 3.23 -15.53
CA ALA A 147 18.85 3.69 -16.04
C ALA A 147 18.93 5.15 -16.54
N GLU A 148 19.61 6.04 -15.80
CA GLU A 148 19.83 7.43 -16.23
C GLU A 148 20.66 7.52 -17.53
N VAL A 149 21.75 6.78 -17.64
CA VAL A 149 22.57 6.72 -18.86
C VAL A 149 21.76 6.18 -20.05
N SER A 150 20.78 5.31 -19.80
CA SER A 150 19.84 4.80 -20.80
C SER A 150 18.70 5.77 -21.13
N GLY A 151 18.73 7.01 -20.64
CA GLY A 151 17.74 8.05 -20.92
C GLY A 151 16.44 7.93 -20.07
N ILE A 152 16.43 7.13 -19.00
CA ILE A 152 15.28 7.02 -18.12
C ILE A 152 15.36 8.11 -17.03
N ASN A 153 14.35 8.97 -16.96
CA ASN A 153 14.27 9.95 -15.90
C ASN A 153 13.87 9.28 -14.57
N VAL A 154 14.87 8.95 -13.75
CA VAL A 154 14.70 8.26 -12.45
C VAL A 154 13.80 9.04 -11.50
N LYS A 155 13.94 10.38 -11.46
CA LYS A 155 13.13 11.25 -10.58
C LYS A 155 11.65 11.16 -10.93
N ASN A 156 11.30 11.19 -12.22
CA ASN A 156 9.90 11.08 -12.65
C ASN A 156 9.33 9.68 -12.38
N ILE A 157 10.11 8.62 -12.53
CA ILE A 157 9.68 7.26 -12.22
C ILE A 157 9.40 7.13 -10.71
N LYS A 158 10.30 7.63 -9.86
CA LYS A 158 10.07 7.64 -8.39
C LYS A 158 8.80 8.42 -8.04
N LEU A 159 8.64 9.66 -8.53
CA LEU A 159 7.44 10.45 -8.29
C LEU A 159 6.16 9.68 -8.64
N MET A 160 6.12 9.12 -9.86
CA MET A 160 4.94 8.38 -10.34
C MET A 160 4.62 7.15 -9.48
N VAL A 161 5.63 6.42 -9.01
CA VAL A 161 5.44 5.24 -8.16
C VAL A 161 4.78 5.60 -6.82
N TYR A 162 5.18 6.71 -6.19
CA TYR A 162 4.51 7.19 -4.98
C TYR A 162 3.10 7.72 -5.24
N MET A 163 2.85 8.36 -6.39
CA MET A 163 1.50 8.75 -6.80
C MET A 163 0.58 7.53 -6.96
N ILE A 164 1.05 6.47 -7.63
CA ILE A 164 0.31 5.20 -7.77
C ILE A 164 0.03 4.61 -6.39
N MET A 165 1.02 4.63 -5.49
CA MET A 165 0.86 4.14 -4.13
C MET A 165 -0.20 4.92 -3.37
N GLY A 166 -0.18 6.25 -3.46
CA GLY A 166 -1.19 7.11 -2.83
C GLY A 166 -2.60 6.85 -3.36
N VAL A 167 -2.78 6.72 -4.68
CA VAL A 167 -4.08 6.38 -5.28
C VAL A 167 -4.61 5.06 -4.75
N LEU A 168 -3.77 4.02 -4.66
CA LEU A 168 -4.18 2.73 -4.13
C LEU A 168 -4.48 2.79 -2.62
N ALA A 169 -3.73 3.61 -1.87
CA ALA A 169 -4.03 3.85 -0.46
C ALA A 169 -5.37 4.56 -0.28
N GLY A 170 -5.67 5.56 -1.12
CA GLY A 170 -6.96 6.24 -1.13
C GLY A 170 -8.12 5.29 -1.44
N LEU A 171 -7.96 4.44 -2.46
CA LEU A 171 -8.92 3.38 -2.77
C LEU A 171 -9.11 2.43 -1.57
N GLY A 172 -7.99 2.00 -0.95
CA GLY A 172 -8.02 1.16 0.25
C GLY A 172 -8.81 1.81 1.39
N GLY A 173 -8.68 3.12 1.59
CA GLY A 173 -9.43 3.89 2.59
C GLY A 173 -10.94 3.85 2.34
N ALA A 174 -11.36 4.09 1.10
CA ALA A 174 -12.78 4.01 0.72
C ALA A 174 -13.35 2.60 0.90
N LEU A 175 -12.62 1.58 0.44
CA LEU A 175 -13.03 0.18 0.62
C LEU A 175 -13.14 -0.20 2.09
N GLN A 176 -12.17 0.22 2.91
CA GLN A 176 -12.18 -0.04 4.35
C GLN A 176 -13.38 0.57 5.05
N VAL A 177 -13.68 1.84 4.77
CA VAL A 177 -14.87 2.52 5.34
C VAL A 177 -16.16 1.81 4.94
N SER A 178 -16.26 1.33 3.70
CA SER A 178 -17.43 0.55 3.27
C SER A 178 -17.53 -0.80 3.98
N VAL A 179 -16.41 -1.55 4.11
CA VAL A 179 -16.36 -2.89 4.72
C VAL A 179 -16.67 -2.86 6.21
N TYR A 180 -16.08 -1.91 6.95
CA TYR A 180 -16.28 -1.80 8.40
C TYR A 180 -17.48 -0.92 8.76
N ALA A 181 -18.13 -0.31 7.78
CA ALA A 181 -19.23 0.64 7.94
C ALA A 181 -18.89 1.73 8.97
N SER A 182 -17.66 2.14 9.03
CA SER A 182 -17.16 3.18 9.93
C SER A 182 -15.90 3.85 9.38
N ALA A 183 -15.74 5.14 9.68
CA ALA A 183 -14.53 5.89 9.42
C ALA A 183 -13.99 6.46 10.72
N MET A 184 -12.71 6.20 11.01
CA MET A 184 -11.99 6.62 12.22
C MET A 184 -10.62 7.15 11.81
N PRO A 185 -10.08 8.19 12.49
CA PRO A 185 -8.80 8.78 12.13
C PRO A 185 -7.59 7.85 12.39
N ASP A 186 -7.73 6.86 13.27
CA ASP A 186 -6.72 5.87 13.64
C ASP A 186 -6.83 4.55 12.86
N MET A 187 -7.67 4.50 11.80
CA MET A 187 -7.79 3.30 10.97
C MET A 187 -6.43 2.76 10.54
N GLN A 188 -6.26 1.43 10.67
CA GLN A 188 -5.07 0.68 10.24
C GLN A 188 -3.73 1.21 10.80
N GLN A 189 -3.73 1.85 11.96
CA GLN A 189 -2.49 2.25 12.62
C GLN A 189 -1.62 1.01 12.90
N GLY A 190 -0.35 1.06 12.49
CA GLY A 190 0.58 -0.07 12.58
C GLY A 190 0.51 -1.07 11.41
N GLY A 191 -0.51 -0.96 10.54
CA GLY A 191 -0.68 -1.86 9.39
C GLY A 191 0.33 -1.65 8.25
N GLU A 192 1.11 -0.57 8.27
CA GLU A 192 2.16 -0.30 7.29
C GLU A 192 3.20 -1.44 7.25
N MET A 193 3.52 -2.01 8.41
CA MET A 193 4.46 -3.13 8.50
C MET A 193 3.89 -4.42 7.89
N ASP A 194 2.59 -4.66 8.03
CA ASP A 194 1.91 -5.81 7.41
C ASP A 194 1.99 -5.73 5.88
N VAL A 195 1.86 -4.54 5.29
CA VAL A 195 1.95 -4.36 3.82
C VAL A 195 3.37 -4.55 3.31
N ILE A 196 4.38 -4.06 4.05
CA ILE A 196 5.80 -4.29 3.72
C ILE A 196 6.09 -5.79 3.80
N ALA A 197 5.70 -6.42 4.91
CA ALA A 197 5.91 -7.85 5.13
C ALA A 197 5.24 -8.71 4.05
N ALA A 198 4.02 -8.40 3.63
CA ALA A 198 3.33 -9.08 2.54
C ALA A 198 4.16 -9.07 1.24
N CYS A 199 4.75 -7.93 0.90
CA CYS A 199 5.62 -7.82 -0.26
C CYS A 199 6.89 -8.65 -0.11
N VAL A 200 7.53 -8.62 1.07
CA VAL A 200 8.77 -9.37 1.34
C VAL A 200 8.53 -10.88 1.35
N ILE A 201 7.44 -11.34 1.98
CA ILE A 201 6.98 -12.75 1.95
C ILE A 201 6.73 -13.17 0.50
N GLY A 202 6.16 -12.28 -0.31
CA GLY A 202 5.95 -12.48 -1.74
C GLY A 202 7.22 -12.43 -2.59
N GLY A 203 8.41 -12.34 -2.01
CA GLY A 203 9.69 -12.35 -2.70
C GLY A 203 10.08 -11.01 -3.35
N VAL A 204 9.48 -9.90 -2.89
CA VAL A 204 9.89 -8.56 -3.34
C VAL A 204 11.16 -8.14 -2.59
N SER A 205 12.19 -7.73 -3.34
CA SER A 205 13.45 -7.27 -2.77
C SER A 205 13.31 -5.88 -2.15
N MET A 206 13.79 -5.73 -0.91
CA MET A 206 13.89 -4.41 -0.25
C MET A 206 14.96 -3.51 -0.90
N SER A 207 15.95 -4.10 -1.57
CA SER A 207 16.99 -3.37 -2.29
C SER A 207 16.56 -2.89 -3.68
N GLY A 208 15.34 -3.26 -4.12
CA GLY A 208 14.81 -2.89 -5.43
C GLY A 208 15.10 -3.90 -6.55
N GLY A 209 14.54 -3.65 -7.72
CA GLY A 209 14.80 -4.35 -8.97
C GLY A 209 14.23 -5.76 -9.11
N ARG A 210 13.78 -6.39 -8.04
CA ARG A 210 13.28 -7.79 -8.03
C ARG A 210 11.96 -7.91 -7.28
N GLY A 211 11.00 -8.58 -7.89
CA GLY A 211 9.66 -8.83 -7.31
C GLY A 211 8.61 -8.99 -8.39
N THR A 212 7.49 -9.60 -8.06
CA THR A 212 6.39 -9.82 -9.00
C THR A 212 5.04 -9.48 -8.37
N VAL A 213 4.06 -9.12 -9.20
CA VAL A 213 2.69 -8.84 -8.75
C VAL A 213 2.06 -10.08 -8.13
N LEU A 214 2.27 -11.24 -8.74
CA LEU A 214 1.76 -12.53 -8.21
C LEU A 214 2.41 -12.86 -6.86
N GLY A 215 3.71 -12.63 -6.73
CA GLY A 215 4.40 -12.80 -5.45
C GLY A 215 3.77 -11.93 -4.35
N ALA A 216 3.59 -10.63 -4.61
CA ALA A 216 2.95 -9.72 -3.66
C ALA A 216 1.51 -10.15 -3.30
N LEU A 217 0.74 -10.66 -4.28
CA LEU A 217 -0.59 -11.23 -4.04
C LEU A 217 -0.52 -12.43 -3.09
N LEU A 218 0.33 -13.42 -3.39
CA LEU A 218 0.48 -14.61 -2.55
C LEU A 218 0.96 -14.26 -1.14
N GLY A 219 1.93 -13.34 -1.00
CA GLY A 219 2.39 -12.85 0.28
C GLY A 219 1.29 -12.17 1.10
N SER A 220 0.45 -11.36 0.45
CA SER A 220 -0.70 -10.75 1.12
C SER A 220 -1.76 -11.76 1.57
N LEU A 221 -2.03 -12.78 0.76
CA LEU A 221 -2.94 -13.87 1.12
C LEU A 221 -2.41 -14.69 2.30
N ILE A 222 -1.12 -15.00 2.33
CA ILE A 222 -0.49 -15.73 3.45
C ILE A 222 -0.65 -14.92 4.74
N LEU A 223 -0.27 -13.63 4.75
CA LEU A 223 -0.41 -12.80 5.94
C LEU A 223 -1.88 -12.64 6.38
N ALA A 224 -2.79 -12.41 5.43
CA ALA A 224 -4.21 -12.29 5.74
C ALA A 224 -4.77 -13.59 6.35
N THR A 225 -4.36 -14.75 5.84
CA THR A 225 -4.75 -16.06 6.38
C THR A 225 -4.23 -16.24 7.80
N ILE A 226 -2.96 -15.93 8.06
CA ILE A 226 -2.37 -16.00 9.41
C ILE A 226 -3.12 -15.06 10.35
N ALA A 227 -3.35 -13.80 9.96
CA ALA A 227 -4.04 -12.81 10.76
C ALA A 227 -5.49 -13.22 11.13
N LYS A 228 -6.14 -14.00 10.27
CA LYS A 228 -7.49 -14.53 10.52
C LYS A 228 -7.50 -15.86 11.28
N ALA A 229 -6.49 -16.70 11.10
CA ALA A 229 -6.38 -17.99 11.77
C ALA A 229 -6.04 -17.85 13.26
N LEU A 230 -5.17 -16.91 13.64
CA LEU A 230 -4.73 -16.73 15.02
C LEU A 230 -5.89 -16.51 16.03
N PRO A 231 -6.87 -15.62 15.78
CA PRO A 231 -8.04 -15.49 16.66
C PRO A 231 -8.88 -16.76 16.76
N LEU A 232 -8.99 -17.53 15.66
CA LEU A 232 -9.82 -18.76 15.64
C LEU A 232 -9.26 -19.86 16.54
N VAL A 233 -7.93 -19.87 16.76
CA VAL A 233 -7.30 -20.81 17.73
C VAL A 233 -7.18 -20.23 19.13
N GLY A 234 -7.90 -19.13 19.42
CA GLY A 234 -7.97 -18.54 20.77
C GLY A 234 -6.76 -17.69 21.17
N ILE A 235 -5.90 -17.32 20.23
CA ILE A 235 -4.72 -16.49 20.51
C ILE A 235 -5.16 -15.03 20.69
N GLY A 236 -4.90 -14.47 21.88
CA GLY A 236 -5.25 -13.09 22.21
C GLY A 236 -4.53 -12.04 21.33
N ALA A 237 -5.14 -10.85 21.20
CA ALA A 237 -4.67 -9.79 20.30
C ALA A 237 -3.19 -9.39 20.51
N LEU A 238 -2.70 -9.35 21.74
CA LEU A 238 -1.30 -9.02 22.04
C LEU A 238 -0.34 -10.06 21.48
N TRP A 239 -0.67 -11.35 21.63
CA TRP A 239 0.13 -12.44 21.08
C TRP A 239 0.09 -12.46 19.55
N GLN A 240 -1.00 -12.06 18.93
CA GLN A 240 -1.09 -11.95 17.45
C GLN A 240 -0.05 -10.97 16.91
N ASN A 241 0.12 -9.81 17.54
CA ASN A 241 1.13 -8.83 17.13
C ASN A 241 2.56 -9.37 17.33
N THR A 242 2.82 -10.08 18.42
CA THR A 242 4.11 -10.73 18.69
C THR A 242 4.41 -11.78 17.61
N ILE A 243 3.46 -12.66 17.30
CA ILE A 243 3.63 -13.71 16.28
C ILE A 243 3.87 -13.09 14.90
N LYS A 244 3.11 -12.06 14.52
CA LYS A 244 3.34 -11.32 13.27
C LYS A 244 4.75 -10.73 13.22
N GLY A 245 5.20 -10.07 14.30
CA GLY A 245 6.54 -9.49 14.38
C GLY A 245 7.65 -10.52 14.21
N VAL A 246 7.56 -11.65 14.90
CA VAL A 246 8.51 -12.77 14.76
C VAL A 246 8.49 -13.33 13.34
N LEU A 247 7.31 -13.53 12.77
CA LEU A 247 7.15 -14.04 11.40
C LEU A 247 7.82 -13.10 10.38
N ILE A 248 7.59 -11.80 10.52
CA ILE A 248 8.23 -10.79 9.65
C ILE A 248 9.75 -10.89 9.76
N LEU A 249 10.31 -10.94 10.98
CA LEU A 249 11.76 -11.05 11.20
C LEU A 249 12.33 -12.32 10.56
N VAL A 250 11.70 -13.46 10.77
CA VAL A 250 12.15 -14.74 10.19
C VAL A 250 12.15 -14.69 8.67
N VAL A 251 11.04 -14.20 8.07
CA VAL A 251 10.92 -14.13 6.61
C VAL A 251 11.92 -13.14 6.01
N VAL A 252 12.13 -11.99 6.63
CA VAL A 252 13.13 -11.00 6.17
C VAL A 252 14.54 -11.61 6.25
N MET A 253 14.89 -12.29 7.35
CA MET A 253 16.19 -12.95 7.47
C MET A 253 16.39 -14.01 6.38
N VAL A 254 15.40 -14.89 6.17
CA VAL A 254 15.47 -15.92 5.13
C VAL A 254 15.61 -15.28 3.74
N ASN A 255 14.84 -14.24 3.45
CA ASN A 255 14.91 -13.54 2.16
C ASN A 255 16.29 -12.92 1.93
N VAL A 256 16.86 -12.24 2.92
CA VAL A 256 18.21 -11.64 2.84
C VAL A 256 19.29 -12.72 2.64
N ILE A 257 19.20 -13.85 3.34
CA ILE A 257 20.14 -14.96 3.19
C ILE A 257 20.06 -15.54 1.77
N LEU A 258 18.85 -15.82 1.28
CA LEU A 258 18.64 -16.36 -0.07
C LEU A 258 19.16 -15.39 -1.14
N GLN A 259 18.94 -14.09 -1.00
CA GLN A 259 19.46 -13.08 -1.92
C GLN A 259 21.00 -13.07 -1.93
N ARG A 260 21.65 -13.11 -0.76
CA ARG A 260 23.11 -13.17 -0.67
C ARG A 260 23.70 -14.43 -1.31
N ILE A 261 23.04 -15.58 -1.14
CA ILE A 261 23.45 -16.83 -1.78
C ILE A 261 23.32 -16.70 -3.31
N ALA A 262 22.19 -16.19 -3.81
CA ALA A 262 21.96 -15.99 -5.23
C ALA A 262 23.00 -15.04 -5.87
N ASP A 263 23.32 -13.94 -5.20
CA ASP A 263 24.31 -12.97 -5.67
C ASP A 263 25.73 -13.56 -5.68
N ARG A 264 26.10 -14.34 -4.67
CA ARG A 264 27.40 -15.07 -4.65
C ARG A 264 27.49 -16.09 -5.79
N ASN A 265 26.43 -16.83 -6.06
CA ASN A 265 26.43 -17.82 -7.15
C ASN A 265 26.50 -17.14 -8.53
N ALA A 266 25.86 -15.97 -8.70
CA ALA A 266 25.96 -15.19 -9.93
C ALA A 266 27.37 -14.63 -10.18
N LEU A 267 28.13 -14.28 -9.13
CA LEU A 267 29.52 -13.85 -9.24
C LEU A 267 30.44 -15.01 -9.64
N LYS A 268 30.31 -16.18 -9.00
CA LYS A 268 31.09 -17.37 -9.35
C LYS A 268 30.89 -17.85 -10.79
N GLY A 269 29.68 -17.71 -11.34
CA GLY A 269 29.40 -18.06 -12.74
C GLY A 269 29.95 -17.06 -13.77
N ARG A 270 30.51 -15.91 -13.34
CA ARG A 270 31.19 -14.94 -14.21
C ARG A 270 32.71 -15.10 -14.24
N GLU A 271 33.25 -15.85 -13.29
CA GLU A 271 34.70 -16.12 -13.17
C GLU A 271 35.10 -17.43 -13.87
N MET A 272 34.13 -18.20 -14.34
CA MET A 272 34.30 -19.37 -15.19
C MET A 272 34.01 -19.02 -16.67
#